data_ac3ba67845c50fb14c32888ca74afdfc
#
_entry.id   ac3ba67845c50fb14c32888ca74afdfc
#
_cell.length_a   1.000
_cell.length_b   1.000
_cell.length_c   1.000
_cell.angle_alpha   90.00
_cell.angle_beta   90.00
_cell.angle_gamma   90.00
#
_symmetry.space_group_name_H-M   'P 1'
#
loop_
_entity.id
_entity.type
_entity.pdbx_description
1 polymer ?
#
loop_
_entity_poly.entity_id
_entity_poly.type
_entity_poly.pdbx_seq_one_letter_code
_entity_poly.pdbx_strand_id
1 'polypeptide(L)'
;MIKIKSIEASVYRFPLKHIVQTSFGQMNDRPMVIVRLVDEDGVAGFGEIWCNYPAVGAEHRAKLISSIFADLISSKSFSSSGNAFEFLTQKTWVLCVQTGEYGPIAQCIAGIDIAINDLQARRASLPLWKFLGGSCDEVATYASGISPANASETAERALDAGHNALKLKIGFNTQSDIQNVRDLRHLLGTNGNLMVDANQAWTVSEAKFMLHELTPYDLAWLEEPIVADRPETEWLSLAKTSDIPLAGGENIFSEERFSHLVSSSYLKVIQPDLAKWGGLSKIIPIAKKIIQANKIYCPHFLGGGIGLLASGHALAAVGGAGLLEVDCNINPLRTSITQGFFDTSISVLKLGDEPGLGIDPDLTEIDRYRVH
;
A
#
# COMPACT_ATOMS: atom_id res chain seq x y z
N MET A 1 1.27 5.50 -28.33
CA MET A 1 1.41 4.03 -28.10
C MET A 1 2.77 3.78 -27.46
N ILE A 2 2.82 2.86 -26.51
CA ILE A 2 4.05 2.43 -25.86
C ILE A 2 4.38 1.04 -26.43
N LYS A 3 5.58 0.86 -26.92
CA LYS A 3 6.05 -0.45 -27.37
C LYS A 3 7.15 -0.93 -26.43
N ILE A 4 6.86 -2.00 -25.67
CA ILE A 4 7.76 -2.52 -24.64
C ILE A 4 8.85 -3.36 -25.30
N LYS A 5 10.10 -3.01 -25.05
CA LYS A 5 11.28 -3.74 -25.51
C LYS A 5 11.66 -4.87 -24.56
N SER A 6 11.68 -4.58 -23.25
CA SER A 6 12.06 -5.55 -22.23
C SER A 6 11.39 -5.28 -20.89
N ILE A 7 11.30 -6.33 -20.09
CA ILE A 7 10.89 -6.28 -18.69
C ILE A 7 11.83 -7.17 -17.87
N GLU A 8 12.19 -6.71 -16.70
CA GLU A 8 12.98 -7.46 -15.73
C GLU A 8 12.48 -7.21 -14.33
N ALA A 9 12.70 -8.16 -13.42
CA ALA A 9 12.41 -8.02 -12.00
C ALA A 9 13.65 -8.31 -11.18
N SER A 10 13.91 -7.51 -10.16
CA SER A 10 14.98 -7.69 -9.19
C SER A 10 14.44 -7.83 -7.79
N VAL A 11 14.97 -8.77 -7.01
CA VAL A 11 14.57 -9.05 -5.64
C VAL A 11 15.62 -8.55 -4.67
N TYR A 12 15.15 -7.83 -3.67
CA TYR A 12 15.96 -7.31 -2.56
C TYR A 12 15.40 -7.80 -1.23
N ARG A 13 16.28 -8.06 -0.23
CA ARG A 13 15.89 -8.47 1.12
C ARG A 13 16.74 -7.75 2.16
N PHE A 14 16.09 -6.94 2.99
CA PHE A 14 16.73 -6.31 4.15
C PHE A 14 16.45 -7.14 5.41
N PRO A 15 17.46 -7.76 6.04
CA PRO A 15 17.27 -8.56 7.25
C PRO A 15 16.86 -7.69 8.43
N LEU A 16 15.84 -8.13 9.16
CA LEU A 16 15.35 -7.44 10.36
C LEU A 16 16.16 -7.87 11.60
N LYS A 17 16.49 -6.92 12.47
CA LYS A 17 17.08 -7.22 13.78
C LYS A 17 16.07 -7.88 14.73
N HIS A 18 14.81 -7.52 14.61
CA HIS A 18 13.71 -8.05 15.39
C HIS A 18 12.63 -8.55 14.44
N ILE A 19 12.17 -9.78 14.67
CA ILE A 19 11.11 -10.40 13.88
C ILE A 19 9.82 -9.57 14.04
N VAL A 20 9.20 -9.20 12.92
CA VAL A 20 7.88 -8.58 12.94
C VAL A 20 6.84 -9.69 13.01
N GLN A 21 6.05 -9.68 14.07
CA GLN A 21 4.94 -10.61 14.26
C GLN A 21 3.64 -9.96 13.74
N THR A 22 2.90 -10.70 12.94
CA THR A 22 1.52 -10.37 12.53
C THR A 22 0.56 -11.45 13.02
N SER A 23 -0.75 -11.23 12.90
CA SER A 23 -1.77 -12.23 13.24
C SER A 23 -1.68 -13.51 12.38
N PHE A 24 -1.06 -13.46 11.21
CA PHE A 24 -1.00 -14.53 10.23
C PHE A 24 0.41 -15.01 9.86
N GLY A 25 1.47 -14.46 10.48
CA GLY A 25 2.83 -14.91 10.21
C GLY A 25 3.93 -14.06 10.80
N GLN A 26 5.17 -14.51 10.59
CA GLN A 26 6.38 -13.81 10.99
C GLN A 26 7.12 -13.29 9.75
N MET A 27 7.73 -12.12 9.89
CA MET A 27 8.57 -11.52 8.87
C MET A 27 9.99 -11.36 9.43
N ASN A 28 10.96 -12.05 8.83
CA ASN A 28 12.36 -12.04 9.22
C ASN A 28 13.19 -11.00 8.45
N ASP A 29 12.67 -10.57 7.31
CA ASP A 29 13.28 -9.54 6.45
C ASP A 29 12.19 -8.67 5.83
N ARG A 30 12.59 -7.54 5.24
CA ARG A 30 11.76 -6.71 4.37
C ARG A 30 12.08 -7.08 2.92
N PRO A 31 11.21 -7.80 2.23
CA PRO A 31 11.40 -8.07 0.81
C PRO A 31 10.95 -6.87 -0.03
N MET A 32 11.53 -6.73 -1.22
CA MET A 32 11.09 -5.81 -2.26
C MET A 32 11.34 -6.42 -3.63
N VAL A 33 10.37 -6.31 -4.53
CA VAL A 33 10.51 -6.71 -5.94
C VAL A 33 10.30 -5.48 -6.80
N ILE A 34 11.36 -5.03 -7.45
CA ILE A 34 11.31 -3.93 -8.41
C ILE A 34 11.12 -4.51 -9.81
N VAL A 35 10.13 -3.99 -10.53
CA VAL A 35 9.95 -4.20 -11.97
C VAL A 35 10.52 -3.02 -12.70
N ARG A 36 11.40 -3.30 -13.70
CA ARG A 36 11.91 -2.32 -14.64
C ARG A 36 11.43 -2.67 -16.04
N LEU A 37 10.72 -1.75 -16.66
CA LEU A 37 10.32 -1.82 -18.06
C LEU A 37 11.18 -0.87 -18.89
N VAL A 38 11.52 -1.27 -20.12
CA VAL A 38 12.17 -0.37 -21.09
C VAL A 38 11.38 -0.43 -22.39
N ASP A 39 11.10 0.72 -22.97
CA ASP A 39 10.48 0.80 -24.30
C ASP A 39 11.51 0.78 -25.43
N GLU A 40 11.06 0.81 -26.70
CA GLU A 40 11.95 0.79 -27.86
C GLU A 40 12.80 2.06 -28.00
N ASP A 41 12.37 3.17 -27.42
CA ASP A 41 13.13 4.43 -27.44
C ASP A 41 14.14 4.50 -26.29
N GLY A 42 14.19 3.47 -25.43
CA GLY A 42 15.12 3.36 -24.29
C GLY A 42 14.64 4.04 -23.02
N VAL A 43 13.41 4.54 -22.98
CA VAL A 43 12.85 5.11 -21.75
C VAL A 43 12.50 3.98 -20.78
N ALA A 44 12.97 4.11 -19.54
CA ALA A 44 12.68 3.15 -18.48
C ALA A 44 11.52 3.64 -17.61
N GLY A 45 10.72 2.68 -17.12
CA GLY A 45 9.73 2.91 -16.07
C GLY A 45 9.87 1.86 -14.96
N PHE A 46 9.54 2.24 -13.74
CA PHE A 46 9.71 1.43 -12.54
C PHE A 46 8.40 1.16 -11.83
N GLY A 47 8.27 -0.05 -11.31
CA GLY A 47 7.13 -0.46 -10.47
C GLY A 47 7.59 -1.36 -9.33
N GLU A 48 6.73 -1.57 -8.37
CA GLU A 48 6.98 -2.47 -7.24
C GLU A 48 5.83 -3.47 -7.11
N ILE A 49 6.19 -4.72 -6.85
CA ILE A 49 5.24 -5.81 -6.65
C ILE A 49 5.14 -6.09 -5.15
N TRP A 50 3.95 -6.10 -4.58
CA TRP A 50 3.74 -6.55 -3.20
C TRP A 50 4.19 -8.01 -3.05
N CYS A 51 5.02 -8.29 -2.04
CA CYS A 51 5.66 -9.59 -1.90
C CYS A 51 5.95 -10.01 -0.46
N ASN A 52 5.37 -9.35 0.54
CA ASN A 52 5.66 -9.56 1.95
C ASN A 52 5.40 -11.00 2.43
N TYR A 53 4.41 -11.67 1.85
CA TYR A 53 4.04 -13.05 2.21
C TYR A 53 3.70 -13.89 0.98
N PRO A 54 3.90 -15.23 1.06
CA PRO A 54 4.71 -15.96 2.04
C PRO A 54 6.21 -15.59 1.96
N ALA A 55 7.07 -16.14 2.83
CA ALA A 55 8.50 -15.83 2.86
C ALA A 55 9.23 -15.97 1.51
N VAL A 56 8.78 -16.89 0.65
CA VAL A 56 9.30 -17.08 -0.74
C VAL A 56 8.59 -16.19 -1.77
N GLY A 57 7.76 -15.28 -1.30
CA GLY A 57 6.87 -14.50 -2.17
C GLY A 57 7.60 -13.63 -3.17
N ALA A 58 8.72 -13.03 -2.79
CA ALA A 58 9.46 -12.13 -3.65
C ALA A 58 10.06 -12.85 -4.86
N GLU A 59 10.78 -13.94 -4.62
CA GLU A 59 11.39 -14.77 -5.67
C GLU A 59 10.33 -15.39 -6.58
N HIS A 60 9.20 -15.79 -6.00
CA HIS A 60 8.06 -16.32 -6.76
C HIS A 60 7.53 -15.29 -7.77
N ARG A 61 7.28 -14.02 -7.32
CA ARG A 61 6.81 -12.95 -8.21
C ARG A 61 7.84 -12.60 -9.28
N ALA A 62 9.11 -12.54 -8.93
CA ALA A 62 10.19 -12.31 -9.92
C ALA A 62 10.24 -13.42 -10.98
N LYS A 63 10.06 -14.68 -10.58
CA LYS A 63 9.95 -15.80 -11.53
C LYS A 63 8.71 -15.74 -12.42
N LEU A 64 7.57 -15.31 -11.90
CA LEU A 64 6.37 -15.07 -12.73
C LEU A 64 6.63 -13.98 -13.77
N ILE A 65 7.32 -12.90 -13.43
CA ILE A 65 7.70 -11.86 -14.39
C ILE A 65 8.55 -12.47 -15.50
N SER A 66 9.63 -13.19 -15.20
CA SER A 66 10.55 -13.73 -16.19
C SER A 66 9.98 -14.89 -17.01
N SER A 67 9.10 -15.73 -16.44
CA SER A 67 8.61 -16.96 -17.09
C SER A 67 7.27 -16.80 -17.82
N ILE A 68 6.50 -15.76 -17.50
CA ILE A 68 5.15 -15.55 -18.05
C ILE A 68 5.01 -14.15 -18.64
N PHE A 69 5.24 -13.12 -17.84
CA PHE A 69 4.94 -11.76 -18.28
C PHE A 69 5.93 -11.21 -19.30
N ALA A 70 7.21 -11.62 -19.24
CA ALA A 70 8.19 -11.20 -20.23
C ALA A 70 7.78 -11.57 -21.65
N ASP A 71 7.31 -12.80 -21.87
CA ASP A 71 6.84 -13.25 -23.17
C ASP A 71 5.53 -12.58 -23.60
N LEU A 72 4.64 -12.30 -22.64
CA LEU A 72 3.36 -11.67 -22.93
C LEU A 72 3.49 -10.20 -23.31
N ILE A 73 4.46 -9.45 -22.75
CA ILE A 73 4.55 -8.01 -22.89
C ILE A 73 5.62 -7.54 -23.88
N SER A 74 6.72 -8.32 -24.06
CA SER A 74 7.80 -7.94 -24.94
C SER A 74 7.34 -7.81 -26.40
N SER A 75 7.80 -6.74 -27.06
CA SER A 75 7.42 -6.38 -28.44
C SER A 75 5.93 -6.07 -28.62
N LYS A 76 5.14 -5.98 -27.56
CA LYS A 76 3.74 -5.54 -27.61
C LYS A 76 3.63 -4.03 -27.54
N SER A 77 2.61 -3.52 -28.20
CA SER A 77 2.26 -2.11 -28.18
C SER A 77 0.93 -1.91 -27.47
N PHE A 78 0.89 -0.95 -26.56
CA PHE A 78 -0.30 -0.60 -25.80
C PHE A 78 -0.63 0.89 -25.98
N SER A 79 -1.92 1.21 -26.05
CA SER A 79 -2.37 2.60 -26.14
C SER A 79 -2.33 3.30 -24.77
N SER A 80 -2.44 2.53 -23.68
CA SER A 80 -2.40 3.00 -22.30
C SER A 80 -1.99 1.88 -21.34
N SER A 81 -1.64 2.24 -20.10
CA SER A 81 -1.44 1.30 -19.00
C SER A 81 -2.69 0.46 -18.73
N GLY A 82 -3.88 1.06 -18.74
CA GLY A 82 -5.14 0.34 -18.61
C GLY A 82 -5.36 -0.73 -19.68
N ASN A 83 -4.98 -0.47 -20.94
CA ASN A 83 -5.01 -1.47 -22.00
C ASN A 83 -4.05 -2.64 -21.71
N ALA A 84 -2.86 -2.36 -21.22
CA ALA A 84 -1.89 -3.39 -20.84
C ALA A 84 -2.43 -4.22 -19.66
N PHE A 85 -3.01 -3.57 -18.65
CA PHE A 85 -3.63 -4.21 -17.50
C PHE A 85 -4.72 -5.21 -17.92
N GLU A 86 -5.68 -4.77 -18.75
CA GLU A 86 -6.76 -5.64 -19.26
C GLU A 86 -6.21 -6.81 -20.08
N PHE A 87 -5.26 -6.54 -20.97
CA PHE A 87 -4.62 -7.57 -21.78
C PHE A 87 -3.96 -8.63 -20.92
N LEU A 88 -3.14 -8.24 -19.93
CA LEU A 88 -2.44 -9.16 -19.05
C LEU A 88 -3.41 -9.96 -18.18
N THR A 89 -4.43 -9.31 -17.63
CA THR A 89 -5.49 -9.95 -16.84
C THR A 89 -6.20 -11.03 -17.67
N GLN A 90 -6.59 -10.70 -18.89
CA GLN A 90 -7.26 -11.65 -19.79
C GLN A 90 -6.35 -12.82 -20.17
N LYS A 91 -5.08 -12.55 -20.49
CA LYS A 91 -4.13 -13.59 -20.92
C LYS A 91 -3.75 -14.57 -19.81
N THR A 92 -3.75 -14.12 -18.57
CA THR A 92 -3.38 -14.94 -17.42
C THR A 92 -4.60 -15.56 -16.70
N TRP A 93 -5.83 -15.21 -17.10
CA TRP A 93 -7.04 -15.65 -16.39
C TRP A 93 -7.16 -17.17 -16.28
N VAL A 94 -6.97 -17.90 -17.38
CA VAL A 94 -7.04 -19.37 -17.35
C VAL A 94 -5.97 -19.96 -16.46
N LEU A 95 -4.77 -19.37 -16.44
CA LEU A 95 -3.69 -19.79 -15.54
C LEU A 95 -4.09 -19.58 -14.07
N CYS A 96 -4.65 -18.42 -13.72
CA CYS A 96 -5.17 -18.17 -12.37
C CYS A 96 -6.18 -19.24 -11.94
N VAL A 97 -7.13 -19.61 -12.83
CA VAL A 97 -8.12 -20.63 -12.54
C VAL A 97 -7.48 -22.01 -12.32
N GLN A 98 -6.51 -22.37 -13.16
CA GLN A 98 -5.84 -23.67 -13.09
C GLN A 98 -4.96 -23.83 -11.85
N THR A 99 -4.30 -22.76 -11.43
CA THR A 99 -3.29 -22.81 -10.35
C THR A 99 -3.83 -22.33 -9.01
N GLY A 100 -4.93 -21.57 -9.00
CA GLY A 100 -5.41 -20.85 -7.80
C GLY A 100 -4.58 -19.62 -7.44
N GLU A 101 -3.61 -19.19 -8.27
CA GLU A 101 -2.66 -18.11 -7.97
C GLU A 101 -3.21 -16.71 -8.36
N TYR A 102 -4.44 -16.41 -8.02
CA TYR A 102 -5.06 -15.10 -8.32
C TYR A 102 -4.26 -13.93 -7.73
N GLY A 103 -3.84 -14.03 -6.46
CA GLY A 103 -3.10 -12.98 -5.76
C GLY A 103 -1.73 -12.70 -6.39
N PRO A 104 -0.82 -13.69 -6.48
CA PRO A 104 0.51 -13.53 -7.07
C PRO A 104 0.50 -12.95 -8.48
N ILE A 105 -0.40 -13.43 -9.33
CA ILE A 105 -0.52 -12.95 -10.71
C ILE A 105 -1.06 -11.50 -10.73
N ALA A 106 -2.07 -11.18 -9.91
CA ALA A 106 -2.59 -9.83 -9.81
C ALA A 106 -1.53 -8.83 -9.31
N GLN A 107 -0.69 -9.23 -8.35
CA GLN A 107 0.42 -8.44 -7.83
C GLN A 107 1.47 -8.15 -8.91
N CYS A 108 1.81 -9.13 -9.73
CA CYS A 108 2.71 -8.92 -10.88
C CYS A 108 2.11 -7.93 -11.89
N ILE A 109 0.83 -8.08 -12.25
CA ILE A 109 0.14 -7.15 -13.16
C ILE A 109 0.12 -5.75 -12.59
N ALA A 110 -0.13 -5.60 -11.28
CA ALA A 110 -0.13 -4.31 -10.59
C ALA A 110 1.24 -3.62 -10.65
N GLY A 111 2.33 -4.34 -10.37
CA GLY A 111 3.69 -3.81 -10.49
C GLY A 111 4.05 -3.42 -11.93
N ILE A 112 3.61 -4.19 -12.92
CA ILE A 112 3.78 -3.84 -14.35
C ILE A 112 2.99 -2.58 -14.69
N ASP A 113 1.77 -2.44 -14.20
CA ASP A 113 0.93 -1.27 -14.43
C ASP A 113 1.54 0.01 -13.86
N ILE A 114 2.10 -0.07 -12.64
CA ILE A 114 2.83 1.05 -12.03
C ILE A 114 4.01 1.44 -12.94
N ALA A 115 4.82 0.47 -13.39
CA ALA A 115 5.97 0.73 -14.25
C ALA A 115 5.59 1.35 -15.60
N ILE A 116 4.48 0.94 -16.20
CA ILE A 116 3.97 1.53 -17.45
C ILE A 116 3.50 2.97 -17.22
N ASN A 117 2.83 3.25 -16.12
CA ASN A 117 2.39 4.61 -15.79
C ASN A 117 3.59 5.54 -15.54
N ASP A 118 4.62 5.08 -14.83
CA ASP A 118 5.87 5.81 -14.65
C ASP A 118 6.54 6.12 -16.01
N LEU A 119 6.68 5.11 -16.86
CA LEU A 119 7.24 5.27 -18.20
C LEU A 119 6.44 6.29 -19.05
N GLN A 120 5.11 6.22 -19.00
CA GLN A 120 4.25 7.16 -19.73
C GLN A 120 4.40 8.60 -19.23
N ALA A 121 4.45 8.79 -17.92
CA ALA A 121 4.64 10.10 -17.30
C ALA A 121 6.02 10.68 -17.66
N ARG A 122 7.09 9.86 -17.65
CA ARG A 122 8.43 10.25 -18.13
C ARG A 122 8.43 10.66 -19.59
N ARG A 123 7.78 9.91 -20.48
CA ARG A 123 7.63 10.28 -21.89
C ARG A 123 6.87 11.57 -22.10
N ALA A 124 5.92 11.86 -21.23
CA ALA A 124 5.16 13.11 -21.24
C ALA A 124 5.93 14.27 -20.60
N SER A 125 7.11 14.02 -20.00
CA SER A 125 7.87 14.97 -19.19
C SER A 125 7.02 15.60 -18.07
N LEU A 126 6.19 14.80 -17.42
CA LEU A 126 5.32 15.20 -16.32
C LEU A 126 5.60 14.35 -15.08
N PRO A 127 5.52 14.93 -13.87
CA PRO A 127 5.47 14.11 -12.66
C PRO A 127 4.22 13.23 -12.67
N LEU A 128 4.33 12.04 -12.10
CA LEU A 128 3.27 11.03 -12.20
C LEU A 128 1.93 11.52 -11.63
N TRP A 129 1.95 12.25 -10.50
CA TRP A 129 0.73 12.82 -9.91
C TRP A 129 -0.02 13.74 -10.90
N LYS A 130 0.72 14.57 -11.65
CA LYS A 130 0.16 15.50 -12.63
C LYS A 130 -0.29 14.77 -13.90
N PHE A 131 0.48 13.78 -14.35
CA PHE A 131 0.10 12.91 -15.46
C PHE A 131 -1.22 12.19 -15.19
N LEU A 132 -1.47 11.79 -13.92
CA LEU A 132 -2.72 11.17 -13.47
C LEU A 132 -3.86 12.16 -13.20
N GLY A 133 -3.63 13.47 -13.39
CA GLY A 133 -4.65 14.51 -13.30
C GLY A 133 -4.74 15.22 -11.94
N GLY A 134 -3.72 15.10 -11.10
CA GLY A 134 -3.61 15.83 -9.82
C GLY A 134 -3.28 17.30 -9.98
N SER A 135 -3.51 18.06 -8.92
CA SER A 135 -3.29 19.52 -8.86
C SER A 135 -2.34 19.96 -7.74
N CYS A 136 -1.92 19.02 -6.87
CA CYS A 136 -1.02 19.28 -5.74
C CYS A 136 -0.01 18.16 -5.63
N ASP A 137 1.24 18.47 -5.32
CA ASP A 137 2.34 17.54 -5.13
C ASP A 137 2.59 17.17 -3.66
N GLU A 138 1.81 17.70 -2.74
CA GLU A 138 1.93 17.45 -1.30
C GLU A 138 0.88 16.47 -0.81
N VAL A 139 1.31 15.50 0.00
CA VAL A 139 0.45 14.45 0.58
C VAL A 139 0.72 14.33 2.07
N ALA A 140 -0.32 14.49 2.88
CA ALA A 140 -0.23 14.25 4.32
C ALA A 140 0.00 12.76 4.60
N THR A 141 0.82 12.46 5.63
CA THR A 141 1.21 11.08 5.96
C THR A 141 0.82 10.68 7.38
N TYR A 142 0.83 9.38 7.65
CA TYR A 142 0.80 8.85 9.01
C TYR A 142 1.85 7.75 9.20
N ALA A 143 2.42 7.68 10.42
CA ALA A 143 3.36 6.64 10.78
C ALA A 143 2.63 5.34 11.09
N SER A 144 3.00 4.28 10.40
CA SER A 144 2.44 2.92 10.53
C SER A 144 3.51 1.91 10.97
N GLY A 145 3.10 0.66 11.16
CA GLY A 145 4.00 -0.43 11.54
C GLY A 145 4.43 -0.38 13.01
N ILE A 146 3.75 0.40 13.86
CA ILE A 146 4.04 0.46 15.29
C ILE A 146 3.63 -0.88 15.93
N SER A 147 4.65 -1.64 16.36
CA SER A 147 4.45 -2.95 17.00
C SER A 147 4.03 -2.79 18.47
N PRO A 148 3.14 -3.65 19.00
CA PRO A 148 2.74 -3.59 20.40
C PRO A 148 3.89 -3.81 21.40
N ALA A 149 4.95 -4.52 21.00
CA ALA A 149 6.05 -4.85 21.90
C ALA A 149 6.92 -3.64 22.30
N ASN A 150 6.99 -2.60 21.45
CA ASN A 150 7.76 -1.38 21.65
C ASN A 150 7.00 -0.14 21.18
N ALA A 151 5.69 -0.13 21.48
CA ALA A 151 4.75 0.86 20.93
C ALA A 151 5.16 2.30 21.28
N SER A 152 5.38 2.61 22.55
CA SER A 152 5.75 3.96 23.01
C SER A 152 7.08 4.44 22.41
N GLU A 153 8.14 3.63 22.45
CA GLU A 153 9.43 3.98 21.88
C GLU A 153 9.34 4.28 20.37
N THR A 154 8.58 3.46 19.64
CA THR A 154 8.42 3.65 18.20
C THR A 154 7.55 4.88 17.90
N ALA A 155 6.52 5.13 18.72
CA ALA A 155 5.69 6.32 18.62
C ALA A 155 6.48 7.60 18.89
N GLU A 156 7.30 7.64 19.93
CA GLU A 156 8.18 8.77 20.25
C GLU A 156 9.11 9.09 19.08
N ARG A 157 9.78 8.08 18.50
CA ARG A 157 10.62 8.29 17.32
C ARG A 157 9.84 8.81 16.10
N ALA A 158 8.59 8.36 15.92
CA ALA A 158 7.74 8.84 14.84
C ALA A 158 7.34 10.31 15.06
N LEU A 159 7.01 10.69 16.30
CA LEU A 159 6.71 12.08 16.66
C LEU A 159 7.95 12.98 16.49
N ASP A 160 9.13 12.52 16.91
CA ASP A 160 10.40 13.23 16.72
C ASP A 160 10.76 13.40 15.23
N ALA A 161 10.34 12.44 14.39
CA ALA A 161 10.45 12.53 12.94
C ALA A 161 9.33 13.39 12.29
N GLY A 162 8.51 14.09 13.09
CA GLY A 162 7.52 15.05 12.65
C GLY A 162 6.13 14.47 12.34
N HIS A 163 5.90 13.17 12.51
CA HIS A 163 4.55 12.60 12.32
C HIS A 163 3.61 13.06 13.45
N ASN A 164 2.37 13.40 13.07
CA ASN A 164 1.29 13.78 13.99
C ASN A 164 0.09 12.83 13.92
N ALA A 165 0.24 11.74 13.20
CA ALA A 165 -0.74 10.69 13.03
C ALA A 165 -0.05 9.31 13.14
N LEU A 166 -0.58 8.41 13.98
CA LEU A 166 0.05 7.15 14.33
C LEU A 166 -0.93 5.99 14.16
N LYS A 167 -0.48 4.86 13.58
CA LYS A 167 -1.26 3.61 13.50
C LYS A 167 -0.55 2.48 14.26
N LEU A 168 -1.19 2.04 15.35
CA LEU A 168 -0.73 0.96 16.21
C LEU A 168 -1.28 -0.38 15.75
N LYS A 169 -0.44 -1.41 15.70
CA LYS A 169 -0.88 -2.80 15.54
C LYS A 169 -1.45 -3.34 16.87
N ILE A 170 -2.66 -3.90 16.82
CA ILE A 170 -3.36 -4.54 17.93
C ILE A 170 -3.87 -5.93 17.52
N GLY A 171 -4.59 -6.63 18.39
CA GLY A 171 -5.11 -7.97 18.10
C GLY A 171 -4.20 -9.09 18.64
N PHE A 172 -3.33 -8.80 19.60
CA PHE A 172 -2.40 -9.76 20.19
C PHE A 172 -2.80 -10.14 21.62
N ASN A 173 -3.10 -9.16 22.46
CA ASN A 173 -3.52 -9.35 23.83
C ASN A 173 -4.38 -8.16 24.28
N THR A 174 -5.60 -8.42 24.68
CA THR A 174 -6.60 -7.40 25.04
C THR A 174 -6.09 -6.34 26.02
N GLN A 175 -5.43 -6.74 27.11
CA GLN A 175 -4.96 -5.81 28.12
C GLN A 175 -3.81 -4.95 27.61
N SER A 176 -2.83 -5.58 26.97
CA SER A 176 -1.69 -4.88 26.38
C SER A 176 -2.13 -3.95 25.25
N ASP A 177 -3.07 -4.37 24.41
CA ASP A 177 -3.58 -3.58 23.29
C ASP A 177 -4.27 -2.31 23.80
N ILE A 178 -5.16 -2.41 24.81
CA ILE A 178 -5.82 -1.26 25.44
C ILE A 178 -4.81 -0.33 26.13
N GLN A 179 -3.82 -0.92 26.83
CA GLN A 179 -2.77 -0.12 27.48
C GLN A 179 -1.94 0.65 26.47
N ASN A 180 -1.48 0.01 25.39
CA ASN A 180 -0.73 0.66 24.32
C ASN A 180 -1.53 1.79 23.65
N VAL A 181 -2.82 1.58 23.38
CA VAL A 181 -3.70 2.63 22.83
C VAL A 181 -3.76 3.83 23.78
N ARG A 182 -3.94 3.60 25.09
CA ARG A 182 -3.94 4.65 26.11
C ARG A 182 -2.64 5.44 26.12
N ASP A 183 -1.50 4.72 26.11
CA ASP A 183 -0.16 5.32 26.18
C ASP A 183 0.12 6.16 24.93
N LEU A 184 -0.22 5.64 23.74
CA LEU A 184 -0.06 6.38 22.49
C LEU A 184 -0.98 7.60 22.41
N ARG A 185 -2.23 7.49 22.87
CA ARG A 185 -3.13 8.65 22.95
C ARG A 185 -2.58 9.72 23.89
N HIS A 186 -1.96 9.31 25.01
CA HIS A 186 -1.30 10.25 25.93
C HIS A 186 -0.12 10.95 25.28
N LEU A 187 0.76 10.22 24.59
CA LEU A 187 1.90 10.76 23.85
C LEU A 187 1.48 11.71 22.73
N LEU A 188 0.49 11.32 21.95
CA LEU A 188 0.01 12.07 20.79
C LEU A 188 -0.83 13.32 21.17
N GLY A 189 -1.37 13.33 22.39
CA GLY A 189 -2.30 14.37 22.86
C GLY A 189 -3.66 14.30 22.17
N THR A 190 -4.46 15.34 22.32
CA THR A 190 -5.85 15.39 21.80
C THR A 190 -5.96 15.79 20.33
N ASN A 191 -4.91 16.42 19.77
CA ASN A 191 -4.97 16.98 18.42
C ASN A 191 -4.42 16.04 17.32
N GLY A 192 -3.75 14.95 17.72
CA GLY A 192 -3.17 14.00 16.76
C GLY A 192 -4.13 12.87 16.41
N ASN A 193 -4.00 12.33 15.22
CA ASN A 193 -4.81 11.21 14.75
C ASN A 193 -4.22 9.88 15.24
N LEU A 194 -4.96 9.15 16.06
CA LEU A 194 -4.60 7.79 16.46
C LEU A 194 -5.48 6.78 15.73
N MET A 195 -4.85 5.84 15.06
CA MET A 195 -5.47 4.72 14.39
C MET A 195 -4.98 3.41 14.96
N VAL A 196 -5.77 2.38 14.82
CA VAL A 196 -5.40 1.02 15.20
C VAL A 196 -5.72 0.03 14.09
N ASP A 197 -4.92 -1.04 14.00
CA ASP A 197 -5.08 -2.09 13.00
C ASP A 197 -4.99 -3.46 13.68
N ALA A 198 -6.08 -4.21 13.63
CA ALA A 198 -6.18 -5.54 14.20
C ALA A 198 -5.72 -6.65 13.22
N ASN A 199 -5.43 -6.33 11.97
CA ASN A 199 -5.00 -7.29 10.95
C ASN A 199 -5.85 -8.59 10.95
N GLN A 200 -7.17 -8.44 11.00
CA GLN A 200 -8.13 -9.54 10.90
C GLN A 200 -8.08 -10.54 12.07
N ALA A 201 -7.57 -10.12 13.24
CA ALA A 201 -7.29 -11.05 14.35
C ALA A 201 -8.52 -11.52 15.12
N TRP A 202 -9.64 -10.78 15.06
CA TRP A 202 -10.75 -11.01 16.01
C TRP A 202 -11.93 -11.77 15.40
N THR A 203 -12.63 -12.47 16.25
CA THR A 203 -14.03 -12.86 16.00
C THR A 203 -14.94 -11.63 16.12
N VAL A 204 -16.16 -11.73 15.61
CA VAL A 204 -17.15 -10.65 15.72
C VAL A 204 -17.41 -10.24 17.19
N SER A 205 -17.42 -11.22 18.10
CA SER A 205 -17.66 -10.96 19.54
C SER A 205 -16.50 -10.19 20.17
N GLU A 206 -15.26 -10.59 19.88
CA GLU A 206 -14.06 -9.89 20.34
C GLU A 206 -13.97 -8.48 19.75
N ALA A 207 -14.26 -8.32 18.45
CA ALA A 207 -14.28 -7.03 17.80
C ALA A 207 -15.30 -6.07 18.43
N LYS A 208 -16.50 -6.55 18.78
CA LYS A 208 -17.50 -5.75 19.50
C LYS A 208 -17.05 -5.33 20.89
N PHE A 209 -16.44 -6.27 21.62
CA PHE A 209 -15.86 -5.98 22.93
C PHE A 209 -14.77 -4.91 22.81
N MET A 210 -13.83 -5.07 21.90
CA MET A 210 -12.74 -4.10 21.70
C MET A 210 -13.24 -2.73 21.22
N LEU A 211 -14.24 -2.68 20.35
CA LEU A 211 -14.87 -1.41 19.94
C LEU A 211 -15.42 -0.66 21.15
N HIS A 212 -16.04 -1.36 22.11
CA HIS A 212 -16.52 -0.76 23.35
C HIS A 212 -15.36 -0.23 24.22
N GLU A 213 -14.35 -1.05 24.46
CA GLU A 213 -13.18 -0.69 25.28
C GLU A 213 -12.36 0.46 24.67
N LEU A 214 -12.32 0.56 23.35
CA LEU A 214 -11.53 1.56 22.63
C LEU A 214 -12.28 2.90 22.43
N THR A 215 -13.58 2.95 22.65
CA THR A 215 -14.39 4.18 22.49
C THR A 215 -13.83 5.41 23.22
N PRO A 216 -13.25 5.31 24.45
CA PRO A 216 -12.73 6.49 25.15
C PRO A 216 -11.49 7.14 24.53
N TYR A 217 -10.87 6.52 23.54
CA TYR A 217 -9.55 6.95 23.02
C TYR A 217 -9.62 7.76 21.72
N ASP A 218 -10.80 8.16 21.26
CA ASP A 218 -11.00 9.03 20.09
C ASP A 218 -10.19 8.56 18.87
N LEU A 219 -10.40 7.32 18.45
CA LEU A 219 -9.68 6.72 17.32
C LEU A 219 -10.22 7.26 16.00
N ALA A 220 -9.31 7.66 15.11
CA ALA A 220 -9.64 8.07 13.74
C ALA A 220 -10.23 6.90 12.93
N TRP A 221 -9.74 5.66 13.15
CA TRP A 221 -10.36 4.42 12.67
C TRP A 221 -9.80 3.17 13.36
N LEU A 222 -10.59 2.09 13.27
CA LEU A 222 -10.18 0.71 13.53
C LEU A 222 -10.14 -0.04 12.20
N GLU A 223 -8.95 -0.53 11.81
CA GLU A 223 -8.67 -1.24 10.57
C GLU A 223 -8.79 -2.75 10.76
N GLU A 224 -9.46 -3.41 9.81
CA GLU A 224 -9.62 -4.85 9.69
C GLU A 224 -9.82 -5.59 11.03
N PRO A 225 -10.87 -5.28 11.81
CA PRO A 225 -11.15 -5.98 13.07
C PRO A 225 -11.41 -7.49 12.87
N ILE A 226 -12.08 -7.86 11.79
CA ILE A 226 -12.42 -9.24 11.43
C ILE A 226 -11.89 -9.56 10.02
N VAL A 227 -11.86 -10.84 9.66
CA VAL A 227 -11.37 -11.30 8.36
C VAL A 227 -12.13 -10.59 7.22
N ALA A 228 -11.39 -10.11 6.21
CA ALA A 228 -11.90 -9.22 5.17
C ALA A 228 -12.99 -9.82 4.27
N ASP A 229 -13.04 -11.15 4.17
CA ASP A 229 -14.04 -11.89 3.39
C ASP A 229 -15.27 -12.34 4.19
N ARG A 230 -15.38 -11.94 5.49
CA ARG A 230 -16.57 -12.23 6.29
C ARG A 230 -17.81 -11.58 5.69
N PRO A 231 -19.00 -12.19 5.91
CA PRO A 231 -20.26 -11.65 5.41
C PRO A 231 -20.48 -10.19 5.77
N GLU A 232 -21.03 -9.41 4.85
CA GLU A 232 -21.36 -7.99 5.07
C GLU A 232 -22.19 -7.75 6.33
N THR A 233 -23.10 -8.67 6.67
CA THR A 233 -23.93 -8.59 7.87
C THR A 233 -23.11 -8.54 9.16
N GLU A 234 -21.95 -9.16 9.20
CA GLU A 234 -21.03 -9.12 10.34
C GLU A 234 -20.34 -7.75 10.43
N TRP A 235 -19.83 -7.24 9.32
CA TRP A 235 -19.26 -5.89 9.24
C TRP A 235 -20.28 -4.80 9.61
N LEU A 236 -21.52 -4.91 9.11
CA LEU A 236 -22.62 -4.02 9.48
C LEU A 236 -22.94 -4.09 10.97
N SER A 237 -22.85 -5.27 11.58
CA SER A 237 -23.07 -5.42 13.02
C SER A 237 -22.00 -4.73 13.85
N LEU A 238 -20.75 -4.70 13.39
CA LEU A 238 -19.65 -3.96 14.04
C LEU A 238 -19.83 -2.46 13.89
N ALA A 239 -20.11 -1.98 12.69
CA ALA A 239 -20.33 -0.54 12.43
C ALA A 239 -21.49 0.07 13.25
N LYS A 240 -22.41 -0.76 13.76
CA LYS A 240 -23.51 -0.33 14.65
C LYS A 240 -23.16 -0.37 16.14
N THR A 241 -22.00 -0.92 16.50
CA THR A 241 -21.62 -1.13 17.90
C THR A 241 -20.96 0.12 18.50
N SER A 242 -20.27 0.90 17.69
CA SER A 242 -19.48 2.07 18.14
C SER A 242 -19.42 3.12 17.03
N ASP A 243 -19.17 4.37 17.43
CA ASP A 243 -18.93 5.49 16.52
C ASP A 243 -17.50 5.49 15.94
N ILE A 244 -16.61 4.60 16.38
CA ILE A 244 -15.27 4.46 15.81
C ILE A 244 -15.39 4.07 14.33
N PRO A 245 -14.86 4.88 13.39
CA PRO A 245 -14.92 4.55 11.97
C PRO A 245 -14.20 3.24 11.69
N LEU A 246 -14.79 2.35 10.90
CA LEU A 246 -14.12 1.16 10.42
C LEU A 246 -13.37 1.45 9.12
N ALA A 247 -12.19 0.84 9.00
CA ALA A 247 -11.31 0.90 7.83
C ALA A 247 -10.99 -0.50 7.29
N GLY A 248 -10.65 -0.57 6.00
CA GLY A 248 -10.19 -1.79 5.36
C GLY A 248 -10.15 -1.64 3.84
N GLY A 249 -9.67 -2.67 3.15
CA GLY A 249 -9.58 -2.66 1.69
C GLY A 249 -8.28 -3.22 1.12
N GLU A 250 -7.23 -3.34 1.92
CA GLU A 250 -5.93 -3.87 1.47
C GLU A 250 -5.99 -5.33 0.98
N ASN A 251 -6.97 -6.09 1.45
CA ASN A 251 -7.19 -7.49 1.11
C ASN A 251 -8.35 -7.70 0.13
N ILE A 252 -8.71 -6.68 -0.62
CA ILE A 252 -9.77 -6.73 -1.65
C ILE A 252 -9.13 -6.77 -3.04
N PHE A 253 -9.61 -7.72 -3.85
CA PHE A 253 -9.09 -8.01 -5.19
C PHE A 253 -10.27 -8.08 -6.17
N SER A 254 -10.69 -7.02 -6.72
CA SER A 254 -11.53 -6.85 -7.92
C SER A 254 -12.27 -5.52 -7.91
N GLU A 255 -12.56 -5.01 -9.09
CA GLU A 255 -13.33 -3.77 -9.25
C GLU A 255 -14.76 -3.91 -8.72
N GLU A 256 -15.36 -5.08 -8.85
CA GLU A 256 -16.71 -5.39 -8.34
C GLU A 256 -16.75 -5.30 -6.81
N ARG A 257 -15.79 -5.95 -6.11
CA ARG A 257 -15.72 -5.92 -4.64
C ARG A 257 -15.44 -4.51 -4.13
N PHE A 258 -14.56 -3.74 -4.78
CA PHE A 258 -14.38 -2.33 -4.42
C PHE A 258 -15.62 -1.49 -4.66
N SER A 259 -16.34 -1.70 -5.77
CA SER A 259 -17.60 -1.00 -6.02
C SER A 259 -18.64 -1.30 -4.93
N HIS A 260 -18.69 -2.55 -4.45
CA HIS A 260 -19.52 -2.94 -3.31
C HIS A 260 -19.10 -2.22 -2.02
N LEU A 261 -17.80 -2.19 -1.68
CA LEU A 261 -17.30 -1.47 -0.51
C LEU A 261 -17.61 0.03 -0.56
N VAL A 262 -17.48 0.65 -1.73
CA VAL A 262 -17.80 2.07 -1.93
C VAL A 262 -19.26 2.35 -1.63
N SER A 263 -20.17 1.46 -2.03
CA SER A 263 -21.62 1.59 -1.78
C SER A 263 -22.05 1.15 -0.37
N SER A 264 -21.22 0.37 0.34
CA SER A 264 -21.56 -0.13 1.68
C SER A 264 -21.61 0.99 2.73
N SER A 265 -22.30 0.76 3.84
CA SER A 265 -22.37 1.71 4.96
C SER A 265 -21.43 1.39 6.13
N TYR A 266 -20.69 0.29 6.07
CA TYR A 266 -19.89 -0.17 7.20
C TYR A 266 -18.44 0.33 7.20
N LEU A 267 -17.82 0.62 6.05
CA LEU A 267 -16.50 1.25 6.00
C LEU A 267 -16.59 2.75 5.75
N LYS A 268 -15.88 3.51 6.54
CA LYS A 268 -15.68 4.96 6.35
C LYS A 268 -14.37 5.25 5.63
N VAL A 269 -13.33 4.47 5.90
CA VAL A 269 -12.01 4.57 5.26
C VAL A 269 -11.79 3.34 4.40
N ILE A 270 -11.45 3.54 3.12
CA ILE A 270 -11.18 2.45 2.17
C ILE A 270 -9.73 2.54 1.74
N GLN A 271 -9.01 1.42 1.92
CA GLN A 271 -7.55 1.35 1.89
C GLN A 271 -7.04 0.34 0.84
N PRO A 272 -7.30 0.55 -0.45
CA PRO A 272 -6.74 -0.33 -1.47
C PRO A 272 -5.21 -0.23 -1.50
N ASP A 273 -4.56 -1.37 -1.72
CA ASP A 273 -3.12 -1.46 -1.98
C ASP A 273 -2.89 -1.64 -3.48
N LEU A 274 -2.35 -0.62 -4.12
CA LEU A 274 -2.15 -0.60 -5.58
C LEU A 274 -1.08 -1.60 -6.06
N ALA A 275 -0.18 -2.07 -5.19
CA ALA A 275 0.81 -3.08 -5.51
C ALA A 275 0.29 -4.52 -5.27
N LYS A 276 -0.81 -4.68 -4.50
CA LYS A 276 -1.51 -5.96 -4.34
C LYS A 276 -2.47 -6.23 -5.49
N TRP A 277 -3.19 -5.20 -5.93
CA TRP A 277 -4.18 -5.33 -7.00
C TRP A 277 -4.44 -3.98 -7.67
N GLY A 278 -4.67 -4.04 -8.97
CA GLY A 278 -5.23 -2.93 -9.75
C GLY A 278 -4.22 -1.93 -10.30
N GLY A 279 -3.02 -1.82 -9.71
CA GLY A 279 -2.08 -0.79 -10.10
C GLY A 279 -2.70 0.60 -10.03
N LEU A 280 -2.13 1.55 -10.76
CA LEU A 280 -2.66 2.91 -10.88
C LEU A 280 -3.92 2.94 -11.78
N SER A 281 -3.93 2.12 -12.83
CA SER A 281 -5.02 2.12 -13.83
C SER A 281 -6.39 1.78 -13.24
N LYS A 282 -6.46 0.92 -12.22
CA LYS A 282 -7.72 0.54 -11.56
C LYS A 282 -7.96 1.30 -10.27
N ILE A 283 -6.91 1.58 -9.49
CA ILE A 283 -7.08 2.23 -8.19
C ILE A 283 -7.45 3.70 -8.33
N ILE A 284 -6.93 4.45 -9.30
CA ILE A 284 -7.32 5.86 -9.50
C ILE A 284 -8.83 6.04 -9.72
N PRO A 285 -9.50 5.32 -10.63
CA PRO A 285 -10.97 5.40 -10.76
C PRO A 285 -11.72 4.99 -9.49
N ILE A 286 -11.24 3.96 -8.77
CA ILE A 286 -11.84 3.51 -7.51
C ILE A 286 -11.70 4.58 -6.44
N ALA A 287 -10.51 5.18 -6.27
CA ALA A 287 -10.26 6.24 -5.30
C ALA A 287 -11.17 7.46 -5.55
N LYS A 288 -11.38 7.85 -6.81
CA LYS A 288 -12.34 8.91 -7.16
C LYS A 288 -13.77 8.55 -6.74
N LYS A 289 -14.21 7.29 -6.95
CA LYS A 289 -15.53 6.81 -6.51
C LYS A 289 -15.66 6.82 -4.97
N ILE A 290 -14.58 6.46 -4.24
CA ILE A 290 -14.53 6.50 -2.77
C ILE A 290 -14.80 7.93 -2.28
N ILE A 291 -14.08 8.91 -2.83
CA ILE A 291 -14.23 10.33 -2.47
C ILE A 291 -15.64 10.85 -2.83
N GLN A 292 -16.16 10.52 -4.03
CA GLN A 292 -17.51 10.88 -4.47
C GLN A 292 -18.60 10.31 -3.56
N ALA A 293 -18.35 9.16 -2.93
CA ALA A 293 -19.25 8.55 -1.95
C ALA A 293 -19.11 9.14 -0.53
N ASN A 294 -18.39 10.27 -0.35
CA ASN A 294 -18.09 10.89 0.95
C ASN A 294 -17.36 9.94 1.92
N LYS A 295 -16.53 9.07 1.38
CA LYS A 295 -15.61 8.21 2.14
C LYS A 295 -14.18 8.69 1.98
N ILE A 296 -13.28 8.17 2.82
CA ILE A 296 -11.87 8.56 2.84
C ILE A 296 -11.08 7.49 2.09
N TYR A 297 -10.28 7.90 1.11
CA TYR A 297 -9.31 7.06 0.44
C TYR A 297 -7.96 7.23 1.13
N CYS A 298 -7.45 6.18 1.77
CA CYS A 298 -6.10 6.12 2.32
C CYS A 298 -5.40 4.92 1.67
N PRO A 299 -4.43 5.10 0.76
CA PRO A 299 -3.74 3.95 0.18
C PRO A 299 -2.97 3.19 1.25
N HIS A 300 -3.23 1.88 1.37
CA HIS A 300 -2.38 0.97 2.12
C HIS A 300 -1.09 0.76 1.36
N PHE A 301 0.05 0.81 2.03
CA PHE A 301 1.31 0.32 1.46
C PHE A 301 2.33 -0.02 2.53
N LEU A 302 2.82 -1.26 2.51
CA LEU A 302 3.92 -1.73 3.34
C LEU A 302 4.94 -2.46 2.47
N GLY A 303 5.97 -1.74 2.00
CA GLY A 303 6.98 -2.26 1.06
C GLY A 303 8.20 -1.36 0.95
N GLY A 304 8.74 -1.25 -0.27
CA GLY A 304 9.87 -0.41 -0.60
C GLY A 304 9.50 1.02 -1.01
N GLY A 305 10.46 1.73 -1.58
CA GLY A 305 10.28 3.14 -1.91
C GLY A 305 9.48 3.40 -3.18
N ILE A 306 9.54 2.50 -4.18
CA ILE A 306 8.84 2.68 -5.45
C ILE A 306 7.32 2.65 -5.25
N GLY A 307 6.83 1.63 -4.54
CA GLY A 307 5.39 1.51 -4.28
C GLY A 307 4.87 2.59 -3.32
N LEU A 308 5.69 3.04 -2.37
CA LEU A 308 5.34 4.16 -1.50
C LEU A 308 5.15 5.45 -2.31
N LEU A 309 6.09 5.77 -3.21
CA LEU A 309 5.97 6.94 -4.09
C LEU A 309 4.77 6.79 -5.02
N ALA A 310 4.55 5.61 -5.63
CA ALA A 310 3.38 5.37 -6.47
C ALA A 310 2.07 5.59 -5.71
N SER A 311 1.99 5.15 -4.43
CA SER A 311 0.84 5.38 -3.55
C SER A 311 0.65 6.87 -3.22
N GLY A 312 1.74 7.60 -3.00
CA GLY A 312 1.73 9.05 -2.80
C GLY A 312 1.22 9.77 -4.05
N HIS A 313 1.76 9.44 -5.22
CA HIS A 313 1.28 10.01 -6.50
C HIS A 313 -0.21 9.70 -6.76
N ALA A 314 -0.66 8.49 -6.41
CA ALA A 314 -2.07 8.13 -6.53
C ALA A 314 -2.96 8.99 -5.63
N LEU A 315 -2.56 9.21 -4.38
CA LEU A 315 -3.29 10.05 -3.44
C LEU A 315 -3.30 11.54 -3.89
N ALA A 316 -2.15 12.08 -4.32
CA ALA A 316 -2.02 13.42 -4.88
C ALA A 316 -2.90 13.61 -6.14
N ALA A 317 -2.99 12.57 -6.99
CA ALA A 317 -3.76 12.61 -8.22
C ALA A 317 -5.28 12.70 -7.98
N VAL A 318 -5.78 12.13 -6.89
CA VAL A 318 -7.22 12.13 -6.57
C VAL A 318 -7.59 13.17 -5.52
N GLY A 319 -6.66 13.58 -4.67
CA GLY A 319 -6.89 14.53 -3.58
C GLY A 319 -7.77 13.95 -2.46
N GLY A 320 -8.47 14.82 -1.75
CA GLY A 320 -9.34 14.45 -0.63
C GLY A 320 -8.65 14.54 0.72
N ALA A 321 -9.30 14.02 1.78
CA ALA A 321 -8.83 14.08 3.16
C ALA A 321 -8.00 12.85 3.58
N GLY A 322 -7.57 12.03 2.64
CA GLY A 322 -6.81 10.81 2.91
C GLY A 322 -5.38 11.07 3.36
N LEU A 323 -4.80 10.07 4.00
CA LEU A 323 -3.42 10.08 4.47
C LEU A 323 -2.64 8.93 3.79
N LEU A 324 -1.38 9.17 3.48
CA LEU A 324 -0.48 8.14 2.98
C LEU A 324 0.13 7.34 4.14
N GLU A 325 0.07 6.02 4.05
CA GLU A 325 0.71 5.12 5.00
C GLU A 325 2.22 5.11 4.83
N VAL A 326 2.96 5.38 5.91
CA VAL A 326 4.41 5.30 5.94
C VAL A 326 4.85 4.37 7.06
N ASP A 327 5.46 3.22 6.72
CA ASP A 327 6.07 2.35 7.72
C ASP A 327 7.22 3.08 8.42
N CYS A 328 7.12 3.30 9.74
CA CYS A 328 8.13 4.00 10.52
C CYS A 328 9.29 3.11 10.99
N ASN A 329 9.28 1.82 10.65
CA ASN A 329 10.39 0.93 10.96
C ASN A 329 11.58 1.14 10.00
N ILE A 330 12.77 0.74 10.46
CA ILE A 330 13.98 0.82 9.65
C ILE A 330 13.83 -0.09 8.41
N ASN A 331 13.92 0.53 7.25
CA ASN A 331 13.88 -0.17 5.96
C ASN A 331 14.67 0.61 4.90
N PRO A 332 15.97 0.30 4.70
CA PRO A 332 16.79 0.95 3.67
C PRO A 332 16.23 0.82 2.25
N LEU A 333 15.51 -0.28 1.95
CA LEU A 333 14.86 -0.47 0.64
C LEU A 333 13.76 0.57 0.36
N ARG A 334 13.27 1.24 1.40
CA ARG A 334 12.36 2.37 1.28
C ARG A 334 13.12 3.69 1.37
N THR A 335 13.89 3.90 2.45
CA THR A 335 14.44 5.22 2.76
C THR A 335 15.51 5.68 1.80
N SER A 336 16.34 4.79 1.21
CA SER A 336 17.31 5.17 0.17
C SER A 336 16.62 5.64 -1.12
N ILE A 337 15.47 5.06 -1.47
CA ILE A 337 14.72 5.45 -2.67
C ILE A 337 13.92 6.74 -2.44
N THR A 338 13.39 6.95 -1.23
CA THR A 338 12.55 8.11 -0.92
C THR A 338 13.31 9.28 -0.26
N GLN A 339 14.62 9.25 -0.33
CA GLN A 339 15.45 10.32 0.24
C GLN A 339 15.11 11.68 -0.39
N GLY A 340 14.82 12.67 0.46
CA GLY A 340 14.50 14.03 0.02
C GLY A 340 13.01 14.29 -0.26
N PHE A 341 12.16 13.27 -0.26
CA PHE A 341 10.71 13.46 -0.49
C PHE A 341 9.93 13.84 0.76
N PHE A 342 10.45 13.54 1.96
CA PHE A 342 9.72 13.81 3.21
C PHE A 342 10.10 15.15 3.82
N ASP A 343 9.10 15.99 4.06
CA ASP A 343 9.21 17.14 4.96
C ASP A 343 8.82 16.71 6.38
N THR A 344 9.83 16.39 7.18
CA THR A 344 9.65 15.90 8.55
C THR A 344 9.13 16.96 9.52
N SER A 345 9.13 18.24 9.14
CA SER A 345 8.60 19.31 10.00
C SER A 345 7.06 19.36 10.03
N ILE A 346 6.40 18.83 9.00
CA ILE A 346 4.95 18.91 8.83
C ILE A 346 4.26 17.57 8.45
N SER A 347 4.99 16.45 8.53
CA SER A 347 4.46 15.11 8.18
C SER A 347 3.87 15.04 6.76
N VAL A 348 4.58 15.56 5.77
CA VAL A 348 4.16 15.62 4.38
C VAL A 348 5.19 14.96 3.48
N LEU A 349 4.69 14.19 2.51
CA LEU A 349 5.45 13.76 1.35
C LEU A 349 5.32 14.80 0.25
N LYS A 350 6.44 15.31 -0.25
CA LYS A 350 6.52 16.25 -1.39
C LYS A 350 7.03 15.51 -2.61
N LEU A 351 6.18 15.39 -3.62
CA LEU A 351 6.45 14.60 -4.82
C LEU A 351 7.26 15.38 -5.88
N GLY A 352 7.22 16.70 -5.83
CA GLY A 352 7.96 17.58 -6.74
C GLY A 352 7.49 17.52 -8.19
N ASP A 353 8.32 18.08 -9.08
CA ASP A 353 7.99 18.27 -10.50
C ASP A 353 8.80 17.38 -11.45
N GLU A 354 9.67 16.51 -10.93
CA GLU A 354 10.46 15.60 -11.76
C GLU A 354 9.59 14.56 -12.48
N PRO A 355 9.89 14.20 -13.74
CA PRO A 355 9.08 13.28 -14.52
C PRO A 355 8.95 11.88 -13.91
N GLY A 356 7.78 11.26 -14.09
CA GLY A 356 7.48 9.94 -13.58
C GLY A 356 7.29 9.95 -12.07
N LEU A 357 7.86 8.95 -11.39
CA LEU A 357 7.91 8.84 -9.92
C LEU A 357 8.79 9.90 -9.24
N GLY A 358 9.43 10.78 -10.02
CA GLY A 358 10.34 11.79 -9.51
C GLY A 358 11.75 11.29 -9.19
N ILE A 359 12.05 10.04 -9.48
CA ILE A 359 13.34 9.41 -9.22
C ILE A 359 13.80 8.58 -10.42
N ASP A 360 15.10 8.54 -10.66
CA ASP A 360 15.76 7.42 -11.30
C ASP A 360 16.39 6.62 -10.17
N PRO A 361 15.87 5.43 -9.83
CA PRO A 361 16.34 4.73 -8.65
C PRO A 361 17.82 4.37 -8.81
N ASP A 362 18.67 5.05 -8.04
CA ASP A 362 20.04 4.59 -7.84
C ASP A 362 19.99 3.40 -6.89
N LEU A 363 20.04 2.20 -7.47
CA LEU A 363 19.98 0.96 -6.73
C LEU A 363 21.32 0.59 -6.07
N THR A 364 22.39 1.37 -6.29
CA THR A 364 23.74 1.07 -5.79
C THR A 364 23.76 0.93 -4.27
N GLU A 365 23.09 1.81 -3.54
CA GLU A 365 23.03 1.75 -2.07
C GLU A 365 22.33 0.50 -1.53
N ILE A 366 21.35 -0.02 -2.26
CA ILE A 366 20.57 -1.19 -1.86
C ILE A 366 21.04 -2.48 -2.54
N ASP A 367 22.00 -2.42 -3.47
CA ASP A 367 22.46 -3.58 -4.25
C ASP A 367 23.05 -4.69 -3.36
N ARG A 368 23.63 -4.34 -2.23
CA ARG A 368 24.08 -5.31 -1.20
C ARG A 368 22.94 -6.20 -0.64
N TYR A 369 21.69 -5.82 -0.84
CA TYR A 369 20.50 -6.58 -0.41
C TYR A 369 19.86 -7.34 -1.57
N ARG A 370 20.43 -7.26 -2.76
CA ARG A 370 19.94 -7.97 -3.94
C ARG A 370 20.19 -9.47 -3.78
N VAL A 371 19.15 -10.27 -4.02
CA VAL A 371 19.19 -11.74 -3.90
C VAL A 371 18.82 -12.44 -5.20
N HIS A 372 18.20 -11.73 -6.14
CA HIS A 372 17.84 -12.25 -7.48
C HIS A 372 17.70 -11.12 -8.50
#